data_1192caabfecc71179c938a7294818f0e
#
_entry.id   1192caabfecc71179c938a7294818f0e
#
_cell.length_a   1.000
_cell.length_b   1.000
_cell.length_c   1.000
_cell.angle_alpha   90.00
_cell.angle_beta   90.00
_cell.angle_gamma   90.00
#
_symmetry.space_group_name_H-M   'P 1'
#
loop_
_entity.id
_entity.type
_entity.pdbx_description
1 polymer ?
#
loop_
_entity_poly.entity_id
_entity_poly.type
_entity_poly.pdbx_seq_one_letter_code
_entity_poly.pdbx_strand_id
1 'polypeptide(L)'
;DGKQSLFAAHGVLACIAWGILVPLAIGSSAARDWIPGEGVWFQIHRAFNTFVLILTIIVFGLAVSAIQQTGGDNPQHFESSAGANNKHRTIGLVVFILVIIQALGGMFRPHLPPKPEGEEENAEGDAKPEKSTARKMFEVVHPVAGYALLGMSWYQCHSGLTLYAGRFNADNL
;
A
#
# COMPACT_ATOMS: atom_id res chain seq x y z
N ASP A 1 -2.19 -28.56 -7.66
CA ASP A 1 -1.22 -28.11 -8.63
C ASP A 1 -0.47 -26.89 -8.08
N GLY A 2 0.87 -26.96 -8.09
CA GLY A 2 1.71 -25.90 -7.46
C GLY A 2 1.50 -24.52 -8.05
N LYS A 3 1.13 -24.42 -9.33
CA LYS A 3 0.86 -23.16 -10.03
C LYS A 3 -0.41 -22.47 -9.50
N GLN A 4 -1.48 -23.24 -9.31
CA GLN A 4 -2.72 -22.74 -8.73
C GLN A 4 -2.49 -22.20 -7.31
N SER A 5 -1.69 -22.90 -6.51
CA SER A 5 -1.37 -22.50 -5.14
C SER A 5 -0.62 -21.16 -5.09
N LEU A 6 0.30 -20.88 -6.04
CA LEU A 6 1.01 -19.61 -6.12
C LEU A 6 0.07 -18.43 -6.44
N PHE A 7 -0.85 -18.61 -7.41
CA PHE A 7 -1.85 -17.60 -7.74
C PHE A 7 -2.85 -17.39 -6.59
N ALA A 8 -3.27 -18.47 -5.91
CA ALA A 8 -4.14 -18.38 -4.75
C ALA A 8 -3.45 -17.63 -3.59
N ALA A 9 -2.20 -17.98 -3.27
CA ALA A 9 -1.43 -17.30 -2.24
C ALA A 9 -1.22 -15.82 -2.56
N HIS A 10 -0.87 -15.48 -3.82
CA HIS A 10 -0.78 -14.10 -4.30
C HIS A 10 -2.08 -13.32 -4.03
N GLY A 11 -3.23 -13.87 -4.44
CA GLY A 11 -4.53 -13.20 -4.29
C GLY A 11 -4.95 -13.05 -2.82
N VAL A 12 -4.83 -14.11 -2.02
CA VAL A 12 -5.19 -14.10 -0.59
C VAL A 12 -4.37 -13.08 0.18
N LEU A 13 -3.03 -13.10 0.02
CA LEU A 13 -2.15 -12.16 0.72
C LEU A 13 -2.37 -10.72 0.26
N ALA A 14 -2.66 -10.49 -1.03
CA ALA A 14 -3.03 -9.18 -1.55
C ALA A 14 -4.32 -8.66 -0.91
N CYS A 15 -5.35 -9.51 -0.82
CA CYS A 15 -6.62 -9.14 -0.18
C CYS A 15 -6.47 -8.87 1.33
N ILE A 16 -5.63 -9.61 2.04
CA ILE A 16 -5.32 -9.33 3.46
C ILE A 16 -4.61 -7.98 3.59
N ALA A 17 -3.58 -7.75 2.80
CA ALA A 17 -2.81 -6.50 2.87
C ALA A 17 -3.68 -5.29 2.54
N TRP A 18 -4.38 -5.31 1.41
CA TRP A 18 -5.08 -4.15 0.85
C TRP A 18 -6.56 -4.08 1.22
N GLY A 19 -7.18 -5.19 1.57
CA GLY A 19 -8.58 -5.24 2.03
C GLY A 19 -8.73 -5.06 3.54
N ILE A 20 -7.69 -5.34 4.33
CA ILE A 20 -7.76 -5.30 5.80
C ILE A 20 -6.72 -4.36 6.39
N LEU A 21 -5.42 -4.63 6.16
CA LEU A 21 -4.36 -3.92 6.89
C LEU A 21 -4.23 -2.45 6.48
N VAL A 22 -4.34 -2.13 5.18
CA VAL A 22 -4.29 -0.72 4.71
C VAL A 22 -5.49 0.08 5.24
N PRO A 23 -6.75 -0.38 5.14
CA PRO A 23 -7.88 0.30 5.80
C PRO A 23 -7.68 0.54 7.29
N LEU A 24 -7.13 -0.43 8.04
CA LEU A 24 -6.82 -0.26 9.46
C LEU A 24 -5.71 0.78 9.69
N ALA A 25 -4.67 0.78 8.86
CA ALA A 25 -3.60 1.77 8.91
C ALA A 25 -4.11 3.19 8.63
N ILE A 26 -4.93 3.36 7.59
CA ILE A 26 -5.55 4.65 7.25
C ILE A 26 -6.53 5.06 8.37
N GLY A 27 -7.36 4.12 8.83
CA GLY A 27 -8.33 4.32 9.90
C GLY A 27 -7.67 4.81 11.19
N SER A 28 -6.52 4.26 11.58
CA SER A 28 -5.79 4.72 12.76
C SER A 28 -5.32 6.18 12.64
N SER A 29 -4.93 6.61 11.45
CA SER A 29 -4.57 8.01 11.20
C SER A 29 -5.78 8.93 11.14
N ALA A 30 -6.89 8.49 10.57
CA ALA A 30 -8.14 9.24 10.51
C ALA A 30 -8.79 9.39 11.88
N ALA A 31 -8.73 8.35 12.70
CA ALA A 31 -9.29 8.31 14.06
C ALA A 31 -8.28 8.73 15.14
N ARG A 32 -7.20 9.42 14.79
CA ARG A 32 -6.10 9.76 15.71
C ARG A 32 -6.54 10.45 17.00
N ASP A 33 -7.57 11.29 16.92
CA ASP A 33 -8.08 12.05 18.07
C ASP A 33 -8.92 11.19 19.02
N TRP A 34 -9.30 9.96 18.61
CA TRP A 34 -10.05 8.98 19.38
C TRP A 34 -9.15 7.89 19.98
N ILE A 35 -7.91 7.79 19.53
CA ILE A 35 -6.96 6.78 20.01
C ILE A 35 -6.21 7.36 21.21
N PRO A 36 -6.38 6.80 22.43
CA PRO A 36 -5.71 7.31 23.61
C PRO A 36 -4.21 7.07 23.56
N GLY A 37 -3.47 7.99 24.15
CA GLY A 37 -2.00 7.95 24.23
C GLY A 37 -1.32 8.74 23.12
N GLU A 38 -0.33 9.54 23.52
CA GLU A 38 0.43 10.39 22.61
C GLU A 38 1.17 9.53 21.57
N GLY A 39 0.93 9.79 20.29
CA GLY A 39 1.60 9.11 19.17
C GLY A 39 1.23 7.64 18.94
N VAL A 40 0.33 7.04 19.73
CA VAL A 40 -0.08 5.62 19.58
C VAL A 40 -0.68 5.37 18.20
N TRP A 41 -1.56 6.25 17.71
CA TRP A 41 -2.11 6.14 16.37
C TRP A 41 -1.04 6.04 15.28
N PHE A 42 0.07 6.79 15.46
CA PHE A 42 1.17 6.80 14.49
C PHE A 42 1.97 5.49 14.54
N GLN A 43 2.17 4.91 15.72
CA GLN A 43 2.81 3.60 15.86
C GLN A 43 1.97 2.51 15.19
N ILE A 44 0.64 2.55 15.37
CA ILE A 44 -0.29 1.64 14.70
C ILE A 44 -0.22 1.81 13.18
N HIS A 45 -0.34 3.06 12.70
CA HIS A 45 -0.22 3.39 11.27
C HIS A 45 1.09 2.85 10.67
N ARG A 46 2.20 3.11 11.35
CA ARG A 46 3.52 2.67 10.91
C ARG A 46 3.66 1.15 10.91
N ALA A 47 3.22 0.48 11.97
CA ALA A 47 3.31 -0.97 12.09
C ALA A 47 2.52 -1.67 10.97
N PHE A 48 1.24 -1.32 10.77
CA PHE A 48 0.44 -1.91 9.70
C PHE A 48 1.01 -1.64 8.33
N ASN A 49 1.46 -0.41 8.03
CA ASN A 49 2.07 -0.10 6.72
C ASN A 49 3.42 -0.82 6.50
N THR A 50 4.19 -1.08 7.55
CA THR A 50 5.40 -1.92 7.44
C THR A 50 5.03 -3.36 7.07
N PHE A 51 4.01 -3.93 7.71
CA PHE A 51 3.48 -5.25 7.34
C PHE A 51 2.95 -5.27 5.91
N VAL A 52 2.20 -4.25 5.50
CA VAL A 52 1.70 -4.12 4.12
C VAL A 52 2.83 -4.07 3.11
N LEU A 53 3.91 -3.33 3.39
CA LEU A 53 5.08 -3.28 2.51
C LEU A 53 5.71 -4.67 2.35
N ILE A 54 5.94 -5.39 3.45
CA ILE A 54 6.49 -6.75 3.42
C ILE A 54 5.58 -7.68 2.62
N LEU A 55 4.26 -7.68 2.90
CA LEU A 55 3.30 -8.50 2.17
C LEU A 55 3.25 -8.14 0.69
N THR A 56 3.33 -6.86 0.34
CA THR A 56 3.31 -6.41 -1.05
C THR A 56 4.54 -6.91 -1.81
N ILE A 57 5.72 -6.94 -1.19
CA ILE A 57 6.93 -7.53 -1.77
C ILE A 57 6.75 -9.04 -1.99
N ILE A 58 6.21 -9.76 -1.00
CA ILE A 58 5.93 -11.19 -1.11
C ILE A 58 4.90 -11.46 -2.23
N VAL A 59 3.80 -10.71 -2.26
CA VAL A 59 2.74 -10.79 -3.26
C VAL A 59 3.30 -10.60 -4.67
N PHE A 60 4.17 -9.60 -4.86
CA PHE A 60 4.84 -9.36 -6.14
C PHE A 60 5.75 -10.54 -6.52
N GLY A 61 6.56 -11.04 -5.59
CA GLY A 61 7.42 -12.20 -5.81
C GLY A 61 6.63 -13.47 -6.18
N LEU A 62 5.49 -13.72 -5.53
CA LEU A 62 4.59 -14.83 -5.86
C LEU A 62 4.01 -14.71 -7.27
N ALA A 63 3.63 -13.49 -7.70
CA ALA A 63 3.14 -13.25 -9.06
C ALA A 63 4.22 -13.54 -10.11
N VAL A 64 5.44 -13.05 -9.90
CA VAL A 64 6.59 -13.31 -10.79
C VAL A 64 6.87 -14.81 -10.86
N SER A 65 6.93 -15.49 -9.71
CA SER A 65 7.17 -16.95 -9.64
C SER A 65 6.07 -17.75 -10.33
N ALA A 66 4.80 -17.37 -10.16
CA ALA A 66 3.68 -18.04 -10.81
C ALA A 66 3.73 -17.89 -12.33
N ILE A 67 4.08 -16.73 -12.86
CA ILE A 67 4.26 -16.49 -14.29
C ILE A 67 5.46 -17.28 -14.81
N GLN A 68 6.57 -17.29 -14.09
CA GLN A 68 7.76 -18.06 -14.46
C GLN A 68 7.44 -19.55 -14.65
N GLN A 69 6.64 -20.13 -13.76
CA GLN A 69 6.25 -21.55 -13.84
C GLN A 69 5.17 -21.83 -14.90
N THR A 70 4.47 -20.82 -15.39
CA THR A 70 3.40 -20.99 -16.39
C THR A 70 3.78 -20.60 -17.80
N GLY A 71 4.85 -19.83 -17.97
CA GLY A 71 5.25 -19.21 -19.24
C GLY A 71 6.09 -20.11 -20.18
N GLY A 72 6.35 -21.38 -19.81
CA GLY A 72 7.21 -22.27 -20.60
C GLY A 72 8.65 -21.72 -20.70
N ASP A 73 9.29 -21.89 -21.86
CA ASP A 73 10.68 -21.51 -22.08
C ASP A 73 10.89 -19.97 -22.20
N ASN A 74 9.82 -19.22 -22.42
CA ASN A 74 9.88 -17.75 -22.55
C ASN A 74 8.73 -17.07 -21.78
N PRO A 75 8.80 -16.97 -20.44
CA PRO A 75 7.75 -16.38 -19.62
C PRO A 75 7.66 -14.87 -19.86
N GLN A 76 6.48 -14.41 -20.30
CA GLN A 76 6.20 -13.00 -20.58
C GLN A 76 5.60 -12.33 -19.35
N HIS A 77 6.39 -11.54 -18.62
CA HIS A 77 5.95 -10.89 -17.40
C HIS A 77 5.16 -9.60 -17.65
N PHE A 78 5.59 -8.78 -18.61
CA PHE A 78 5.06 -7.43 -18.85
C PHE A 78 4.89 -7.11 -20.33
N GLU A 79 4.38 -8.04 -21.12
CA GLU A 79 4.11 -7.79 -22.53
C GLU A 79 2.99 -6.79 -22.77
N SER A 80 3.11 -6.02 -23.85
CA SER A 80 2.15 -4.99 -24.26
C SER A 80 0.93 -5.52 -25.03
N SER A 81 0.61 -6.83 -24.92
CA SER A 81 -0.58 -7.40 -25.54
C SER A 81 -1.85 -6.86 -24.91
N ALA A 82 -2.82 -6.45 -25.74
CA ALA A 82 -4.11 -5.99 -25.26
C ALA A 82 -4.89 -7.12 -24.59
N GLY A 83 -5.23 -6.98 -23.30
CA GLY A 83 -6.05 -7.94 -22.57
C GLY A 83 -6.13 -7.68 -21.08
N ALA A 84 -7.10 -8.32 -20.42
CA ALA A 84 -7.34 -8.16 -18.97
C ALA A 84 -6.13 -8.60 -18.15
N ASN A 85 -5.45 -9.68 -18.53
CA ASN A 85 -4.21 -10.15 -17.91
C ASN A 85 -3.11 -9.10 -17.92
N ASN A 86 -2.93 -8.42 -19.04
CA ASN A 86 -1.90 -7.40 -19.17
C ASN A 86 -2.21 -6.16 -18.33
N LYS A 87 -3.46 -5.72 -18.29
CA LYS A 87 -3.90 -4.60 -17.45
C LYS A 87 -3.62 -4.88 -15.98
N HIS A 88 -3.98 -6.08 -15.49
CA HIS A 88 -3.70 -6.49 -14.12
C HIS A 88 -2.21 -6.46 -13.80
N ARG A 89 -1.36 -7.01 -14.65
CA ARG A 89 0.10 -7.04 -14.45
C ARG A 89 0.70 -5.64 -14.46
N THR A 90 0.34 -4.80 -15.44
CA THR A 90 0.86 -3.44 -15.59
C THR A 90 0.44 -2.55 -14.43
N ILE A 91 -0.85 -2.55 -14.05
CA ILE A 91 -1.32 -1.78 -12.91
C ILE A 91 -0.71 -2.31 -11.61
N GLY A 92 -0.56 -3.65 -11.47
CA GLY A 92 0.10 -4.26 -10.32
C GLY A 92 1.56 -3.81 -10.16
N LEU A 93 2.31 -3.70 -11.26
CA LEU A 93 3.67 -3.14 -11.24
C LEU A 93 3.68 -1.66 -10.82
N VAL A 94 2.76 -0.86 -11.37
CA VAL A 94 2.62 0.56 -11.01
C VAL A 94 2.30 0.70 -9.52
N VAL A 95 1.33 -0.07 -9.00
CA VAL A 95 1.00 -0.08 -7.57
C VAL A 95 2.21 -0.48 -6.73
N PHE A 96 2.94 -1.52 -7.12
CA PHE A 96 4.15 -1.97 -6.41
C PHE A 96 5.19 -0.85 -6.28
N ILE A 97 5.51 -0.16 -7.38
CA ILE A 97 6.46 0.97 -7.39
C ILE A 97 5.96 2.11 -6.50
N LEU A 98 4.70 2.49 -6.64
CA LEU A 98 4.12 3.59 -5.88
C LEU A 98 4.02 3.29 -4.38
N VAL A 99 3.82 2.04 -3.99
CA VAL A 99 3.85 1.61 -2.57
C VAL A 99 5.24 1.81 -1.97
N ILE A 100 6.30 1.46 -2.70
CA ILE A 100 7.68 1.70 -2.24
C ILE A 100 7.92 3.20 -2.05
N ILE A 101 7.53 4.02 -3.03
CA ILE A 101 7.66 5.49 -2.96
C ILE A 101 6.88 6.04 -1.76
N GLN A 102 5.65 5.58 -1.55
CA GLN A 102 4.78 5.98 -0.44
C GLN A 102 5.39 5.62 0.93
N ALA A 103 5.96 4.41 1.04
CA ALA A 103 6.62 3.95 2.26
C ALA A 103 7.88 4.76 2.56
N LEU A 104 8.74 4.98 1.55
CA LEU A 104 9.93 5.82 1.68
C LEU A 104 9.55 7.26 2.07
N GLY A 105 8.55 7.85 1.41
CA GLY A 105 8.02 9.16 1.76
C GLY A 105 7.56 9.25 3.22
N GLY A 106 6.90 8.21 3.72
CA GLY A 106 6.49 8.11 5.13
C GLY A 106 7.67 7.98 6.10
N MET A 107 8.71 7.22 5.72
CA MET A 107 9.93 7.06 6.52
C MET A 107 10.75 8.35 6.63
N PHE A 108 10.87 9.09 5.52
CA PHE A 108 11.61 10.35 5.44
C PHE A 108 10.70 11.57 5.67
N ARG A 109 9.64 11.39 6.42
CA ARG A 109 8.69 12.45 6.76
C ARG A 109 9.42 13.67 7.33
N PRO A 110 9.22 14.90 6.77
CA PRO A 110 9.81 16.12 7.31
C PRO A 110 9.35 16.35 8.75
N HIS A 111 10.31 16.56 9.66
CA HIS A 111 10.03 16.83 11.07
C HIS A 111 9.48 18.23 11.26
N LEU A 112 8.74 18.44 12.35
CA LEU A 112 8.42 19.79 12.83
C LEU A 112 9.69 20.41 13.40
N PRO A 113 9.90 21.72 13.23
CA PRO A 113 11.01 22.40 13.90
C PRO A 113 10.87 22.23 15.42
N PRO A 114 11.98 22.12 16.16
CA PRO A 114 11.93 22.09 17.62
C PRO A 114 11.25 23.34 18.15
N LYS A 115 10.53 23.21 19.27
CA LYS A 115 9.96 24.37 19.99
C LYS A 115 11.12 25.24 20.46
N PRO A 116 11.06 26.58 20.29
CA PRO A 116 12.12 27.47 20.81
C PRO A 116 12.34 27.26 22.32
N GLU A 117 13.57 27.06 22.73
CA GLU A 117 13.91 26.99 24.15
C GLU A 117 13.65 28.37 24.80
N GLY A 118 12.76 28.44 25.79
CA GLY A 118 12.51 29.63 26.58
C GLY A 118 11.12 30.25 26.47
N GLU A 119 10.22 29.73 25.66
CA GLU A 119 8.81 30.14 25.73
C GLU A 119 8.13 29.38 26.88
N GLU A 120 7.95 30.09 28.00
CA GLU A 120 7.19 29.62 29.16
C GLU A 120 5.74 29.32 28.74
N GLU A 121 5.15 28.28 29.35
CA GLU A 121 3.83 27.72 29.09
C GLU A 121 2.64 28.68 29.36
N ASN A 122 2.90 29.98 29.54
CA ASN A 122 1.93 30.98 30.04
C ASN A 122 1.47 32.01 29.01
N ALA A 123 1.84 31.86 27.72
CA ALA A 123 1.30 32.74 26.69
C ALA A 123 -0.01 32.14 26.12
N GLU A 124 -1.14 32.75 26.50
CA GLU A 124 -2.42 32.61 25.77
C GLU A 124 -2.22 33.01 24.29
N GLY A 125 -1.80 32.09 23.48
CA GLY A 125 -1.48 32.28 22.08
C GLY A 125 -0.35 31.37 21.66
N ASP A 126 -0.52 30.05 21.81
CA ASP A 126 0.39 29.04 21.29
C ASP A 126 0.59 29.22 19.78
N ALA A 127 1.56 30.03 19.40
CA ALA A 127 2.05 30.15 18.04
C ALA A 127 2.62 28.77 17.63
N LYS A 128 1.81 27.94 16.99
CA LYS A 128 2.27 26.66 16.49
C LYS A 128 3.48 26.90 15.59
N PRO A 129 4.59 26.16 15.79
CA PRO A 129 5.80 26.35 15.01
C PRO A 129 5.47 26.30 13.51
N GLU A 130 6.00 27.27 12.75
CA GLU A 130 5.70 27.37 11.33
C GLU A 130 6.22 26.13 10.58
N LYS A 131 5.31 25.41 9.94
CA LYS A 131 5.65 24.20 9.18
C LYS A 131 6.43 24.57 7.92
N SER A 132 7.53 23.87 7.67
CA SER A 132 8.25 23.99 6.40
C SER A 132 7.36 23.66 5.21
N THR A 133 7.68 24.22 4.04
CA THR A 133 6.95 23.91 2.78
C THR A 133 6.92 22.42 2.50
N ALA A 134 8.04 21.71 2.71
CA ALA A 134 8.13 20.26 2.55
C ALA A 134 7.15 19.53 3.48
N ARG A 135 7.00 19.99 4.73
CA ARG A 135 6.03 19.43 5.68
C ARG A 135 4.59 19.67 5.24
N LYS A 136 4.27 20.87 4.78
CA LYS A 136 2.93 21.20 4.26
C LYS A 136 2.56 20.33 3.05
N MET A 137 3.51 20.17 2.11
CA MET A 137 3.34 19.28 0.96
C MET A 137 3.13 17.81 1.37
N PHE A 138 3.95 17.31 2.30
CA PHE A 138 3.81 15.94 2.79
C PHE A 138 2.43 15.67 3.39
N GLU A 139 1.90 16.61 4.18
CA GLU A 139 0.59 16.47 4.84
C GLU A 139 -0.59 16.40 3.84
N VAL A 140 -0.39 16.81 2.60
CA VAL A 140 -1.40 16.72 1.54
C VAL A 140 -1.11 15.53 0.62
N VAL A 141 0.12 15.44 0.09
CA VAL A 141 0.48 14.46 -0.94
C VAL A 141 0.44 13.04 -0.40
N HIS A 142 0.99 12.80 0.81
CA HIS A 142 1.04 11.46 1.38
C HIS A 142 -0.35 10.83 1.60
N PRO A 143 -1.34 11.49 2.24
CA PRO A 143 -2.67 10.90 2.39
C PRO A 143 -3.41 10.77 1.06
N VAL A 144 -3.32 11.75 0.15
CA VAL A 144 -3.96 11.66 -1.17
C VAL A 144 -3.43 10.47 -1.96
N ALA A 145 -2.10 10.30 -2.01
CA ALA A 145 -1.48 9.14 -2.65
C ALA A 145 -1.87 7.82 -1.96
N GLY A 146 -1.97 7.81 -0.61
CA GLY A 146 -2.42 6.65 0.15
C GLY A 146 -3.84 6.21 -0.21
N TYR A 147 -4.79 7.13 -0.32
CA TYR A 147 -6.16 6.82 -0.76
C TYR A 147 -6.23 6.38 -2.22
N ALA A 148 -5.46 7.01 -3.10
CA ALA A 148 -5.37 6.61 -4.50
C ALA A 148 -4.84 5.18 -4.64
N LEU A 149 -3.77 4.84 -3.90
CA LEU A 149 -3.21 3.48 -3.84
C LEU A 149 -4.22 2.46 -3.32
N LEU A 150 -4.99 2.80 -2.28
CA LEU A 150 -6.05 1.93 -1.77
C LEU A 150 -7.08 1.62 -2.86
N GLY A 151 -7.58 2.64 -3.57
CA GLY A 151 -8.54 2.45 -4.67
C GLY A 151 -7.99 1.61 -5.82
N MET A 152 -6.74 1.88 -6.25
CA MET A 152 -6.07 1.09 -7.27
C MET A 152 -5.87 -0.37 -6.84
N SER A 153 -5.53 -0.60 -5.58
CA SER A 153 -5.30 -1.95 -5.05
C SER A 153 -6.61 -2.74 -4.89
N TRP A 154 -7.71 -2.09 -4.56
CA TRP A 154 -9.03 -2.73 -4.57
C TRP A 154 -9.46 -3.14 -5.99
N TYR A 155 -9.21 -2.28 -6.99
CA TYR A 155 -9.38 -2.67 -8.40
C TYR A 155 -8.50 -3.88 -8.74
N GLN A 156 -7.25 -3.93 -8.27
CA GLN A 156 -6.33 -5.04 -8.48
C GLN A 156 -6.82 -6.33 -7.81
N CYS A 157 -7.32 -6.28 -6.58
CA CYS A 157 -7.92 -7.44 -5.93
C CYS A 157 -9.12 -7.97 -6.73
N HIS A 158 -10.03 -7.08 -7.15
CA HIS A 158 -11.20 -7.46 -7.95
C HIS A 158 -10.79 -8.08 -9.29
N SER A 159 -9.92 -7.42 -10.05
CA SER A 159 -9.47 -7.92 -11.36
C SER A 159 -8.70 -9.24 -11.24
N GLY A 160 -7.90 -9.39 -10.18
CA GLY A 160 -7.18 -10.63 -9.89
C GLY A 160 -8.10 -11.79 -9.56
N LEU A 161 -9.13 -11.58 -8.76
CA LEU A 161 -10.15 -12.61 -8.46
C LEU A 161 -10.90 -13.04 -9.72
N THR A 162 -11.28 -12.08 -10.57
CA THR A 162 -11.93 -12.38 -11.86
C THR A 162 -11.03 -13.23 -12.77
N LEU A 163 -9.75 -12.89 -12.87
CA LEU A 163 -8.78 -13.65 -13.65
C LEU A 163 -8.55 -15.06 -13.08
N TYR A 164 -8.48 -15.18 -11.76
CA TYR A 164 -8.33 -16.46 -11.09
C TYR A 164 -9.54 -17.36 -11.32
N ALA A 165 -10.75 -16.82 -11.14
CA ALA A 165 -11.98 -17.56 -11.39
C ALA A 165 -12.09 -18.03 -12.85
N GLY A 166 -11.79 -17.15 -13.82
CA GLY A 166 -11.81 -17.50 -15.24
C GLY A 166 -10.76 -18.55 -15.62
N ARG A 167 -9.64 -18.63 -14.88
CA ARG A 167 -8.56 -19.57 -15.18
C ARG A 167 -8.77 -20.95 -14.56
N PHE A 168 -9.30 -21.02 -13.34
CA PHE A 168 -9.31 -22.26 -12.55
C PHE A 168 -10.70 -22.80 -12.24
N ASN A 169 -11.78 -22.02 -12.46
CA ASN A 169 -13.15 -22.48 -12.23
C ASN A 169 -13.91 -22.79 -13.54
N ALA A 170 -13.37 -22.40 -14.70
CA ALA A 170 -14.02 -22.66 -16.00
C ALA A 170 -14.07 -24.14 -16.36
N ASP A 171 -13.21 -24.97 -15.77
CA ASP A 171 -13.15 -26.40 -16.02
C ASP A 171 -14.22 -27.22 -15.24
N ASN A 172 -15.05 -26.55 -14.42
CA ASN A 172 -16.11 -27.13 -13.60
C ASN A 172 -17.54 -26.75 -14.06
N LEU A 173 -17.69 -26.08 -15.21
CA LEU A 173 -18.94 -25.76 -15.87
C LEU A 173 -19.03 -26.46 -17.21
#